data_38f0c165c86c79c58ac5ba5ed06ab5a0
#
_entry.id   38f0c165c86c79c58ac5ba5ed06ab5a0
#
_cell.length_a   1.000
_cell.length_b   1.000
_cell.length_c   1.000
_cell.angle_alpha   90.00
_cell.angle_beta   90.00
_cell.angle_gamma   90.00
#
_symmetry.space_group_name_H-M   'P 1'
#
loop_
_entity.id
_entity.type
_entity.pdbx_description
1 polymer ?
#
loop_
_entity_poly.entity_id
_entity_poly.type
_entity_poly.pdbx_seq_one_letter_code
_entity_poly.pdbx_strand_id
1 'polypeptide(L)'
;MSLIGDGLEKAVQKAFTRPAPKSAGAQMRYLVKQLGGTKAVAQMLRISQRTVERYVKNQIKKPRPALAGRLEREVKRRWQPLIRAKARQKAASTGGIMIDTRARLGYTAPIGSTDQDRIRHLTVALPPVHAARLFDAQDQGAGDARLQEIAAEALKEVYFQDGGRRAGSLDEVRFSDIEHLEFDL
;
A
#
# COMPACT_ATOMS: atom_id res chain seq x y z
N MET A 1 -9.38 -0.23 7.67
CA MET A 1 -7.94 -0.40 7.33
C MET A 1 -7.89 -0.97 5.93
N SER A 2 -7.04 -0.43 5.08
CA SER A 2 -6.83 -0.97 3.73
C SER A 2 -5.71 -2.00 3.78
N LEU A 3 -6.04 -3.28 3.69
CA LEU A 3 -5.05 -4.37 3.80
C LEU A 3 -4.06 -4.34 2.63
N ILE A 4 -4.59 -4.26 1.40
CA ILE A 4 -3.77 -4.20 0.18
C ILE A 4 -3.04 -2.87 0.09
N GLY A 5 -3.74 -1.75 0.28
CA GLY A 5 -3.13 -0.42 0.21
C GLY A 5 -2.02 -0.21 1.23
N ASP A 6 -2.21 -0.69 2.47
CA ASP A 6 -1.18 -0.63 3.51
C ASP A 6 0.00 -1.57 3.21
N GLY A 7 -0.26 -2.73 2.60
CA GLY A 7 0.76 -3.68 2.13
C GLY A 7 1.65 -3.08 1.04
N LEU A 8 1.06 -2.49 0.00
CA LEU A 8 1.77 -1.77 -1.07
C LEU A 8 2.62 -0.62 -0.50
N GLU A 9 2.06 0.13 0.44
CA GLU A 9 2.77 1.22 1.10
C GLU A 9 4.00 0.71 1.88
N LYS A 10 3.86 -0.40 2.61
CA LYS A 10 4.98 -1.05 3.34
C LYS A 10 6.07 -1.53 2.38
N ALA A 11 5.70 -2.13 1.24
CA ALA A 11 6.65 -2.57 0.22
C ALA A 11 7.50 -1.40 -0.30
N VAL A 12 6.87 -0.29 -0.64
CA VAL A 12 7.58 0.94 -1.06
C VAL A 12 8.49 1.49 0.04
N GLN A 13 8.06 1.39 1.32
CA GLN A 13 8.88 1.85 2.45
C GLN A 13 10.17 1.04 2.67
N LYS A 14 10.21 -0.22 2.24
CA LYS A 14 11.45 -1.04 2.27
C LYS A 14 12.57 -0.43 1.42
N ALA A 15 12.25 0.32 0.38
CA ALA A 15 13.21 1.02 -0.46
C ALA A 15 13.81 2.30 0.17
N PHE A 16 13.31 2.74 1.33
CA PHE A 16 13.78 3.98 1.96
C PHE A 16 15.22 3.84 2.46
N THR A 17 16.05 4.82 2.11
CA THR A 17 17.48 4.86 2.49
C THR A 17 17.70 5.41 3.90
N ARG A 18 16.71 6.06 4.49
CA ARG A 18 16.77 6.64 5.83
C ARG A 18 15.45 6.42 6.55
N PRO A 19 15.47 6.15 7.87
CA PRO A 19 14.25 6.01 8.64
C PRO A 19 13.47 7.33 8.72
N ALA A 20 12.15 7.25 8.72
CA ALA A 20 11.28 8.39 8.94
C ALA A 20 11.47 8.98 10.35
N PRO A 21 11.25 10.29 10.56
CA PRO A 21 11.35 10.92 11.87
C PRO A 21 10.41 10.24 12.88
N LYS A 22 10.93 9.89 14.06
CA LYS A 22 10.15 9.20 15.10
C LYS A 22 9.50 10.14 16.10
N SER A 23 10.16 11.26 16.47
CA SER A 23 9.60 12.19 17.45
C SER A 23 8.59 13.15 16.83
N ALA A 24 7.54 13.49 17.56
CA ALA A 24 6.48 14.40 17.10
C ALA A 24 7.02 15.75 16.64
N GLY A 25 8.00 16.32 17.38
CA GLY A 25 8.65 17.56 16.97
C GLY A 25 9.42 17.45 15.65
N ALA A 26 10.16 16.36 15.45
CA ALA A 26 10.87 16.11 14.18
C ALA A 26 9.89 15.89 13.01
N GLN A 27 8.81 15.15 13.24
CA GLN A 27 7.74 14.94 12.27
C GLN A 27 7.06 16.27 11.89
N MET A 28 6.74 17.11 12.86
CA MET A 28 6.15 18.44 12.61
C MET A 28 7.10 19.35 11.82
N ARG A 29 8.38 19.43 12.21
CA ARG A 29 9.39 20.20 11.45
C ARG A 29 9.51 19.72 10.02
N TYR A 30 9.52 18.41 9.82
CA TYR A 30 9.55 17.82 8.49
C TYR A 30 8.33 18.26 7.65
N LEU A 31 7.10 18.12 8.20
CA LEU A 31 5.88 18.51 7.49
C LEU A 31 5.81 20.01 7.22
N VAL A 32 6.27 20.86 8.16
CA VAL A 32 6.33 22.30 7.97
C VAL A 32 7.26 22.65 6.80
N LYS A 33 8.39 21.97 6.67
CA LYS A 33 9.30 22.13 5.54
C LYS A 33 8.66 21.67 4.21
N GLN A 34 7.96 20.52 4.22
CA GLN A 34 7.34 19.96 3.01
C GLN A 34 6.14 20.76 2.52
N LEU A 35 5.35 21.35 3.41
CA LEU A 35 4.10 22.06 3.10
C LEU A 35 4.27 23.59 3.06
N GLY A 36 5.47 24.10 3.27
CA GLY A 36 5.76 25.53 3.20
C GLY A 36 5.25 26.36 4.37
N GLY A 37 4.90 25.74 5.53
CA GLY A 37 4.53 26.52 6.70
C GLY A 37 3.67 25.83 7.75
N THR A 38 3.62 26.42 8.93
CA THR A 38 2.87 25.89 10.09
C THR A 38 1.36 25.95 9.87
N LYS A 39 0.84 26.93 9.11
CA LYS A 39 -0.58 27.09 8.80
C LYS A 39 -1.08 25.90 7.94
N ALA A 40 -0.35 25.51 6.90
CA ALA A 40 -0.69 24.40 6.04
C ALA A 40 -0.72 23.07 6.82
N VAL A 41 0.26 22.84 7.70
CA VAL A 41 0.30 21.66 8.56
C VAL A 41 -0.88 21.64 9.53
N ALA A 42 -1.23 22.80 10.11
CA ALA A 42 -2.36 22.94 11.03
C ALA A 42 -3.69 22.55 10.38
N GLN A 43 -3.95 23.05 9.16
CA GLN A 43 -5.13 22.70 8.37
C GLN A 43 -5.18 21.20 8.04
N MET A 44 -4.08 20.64 7.54
CA MET A 44 -3.98 19.24 7.17
C MET A 44 -4.21 18.31 8.37
N LEU A 45 -3.63 18.62 9.53
CA LEU A 45 -3.77 17.83 10.75
C LEU A 45 -5.02 18.16 11.57
N ARG A 46 -5.81 19.17 11.14
CA ARG A 46 -7.01 19.67 11.84
C ARG A 46 -6.70 20.04 13.31
N ILE A 47 -5.68 20.86 13.50
CA ILE A 47 -5.26 21.41 14.81
C ILE A 47 -4.96 22.90 14.66
N SER A 48 -4.81 23.64 15.76
CA SER A 48 -4.43 25.05 15.70
C SER A 48 -2.97 25.23 15.25
N GLN A 49 -2.68 26.32 14.54
CA GLN A 49 -1.32 26.69 14.16
C GLN A 49 -0.39 26.81 15.37
N ARG A 50 -0.88 27.41 16.47
CA ARG A 50 -0.15 27.52 17.74
C ARG A 50 0.26 26.14 18.29
N THR A 51 -0.58 25.12 18.10
CA THR A 51 -0.25 23.75 18.49
C THR A 51 0.91 23.21 17.65
N VAL A 52 0.90 23.42 16.34
CA VAL A 52 2.03 23.03 15.46
C VAL A 52 3.33 23.70 15.91
N GLU A 53 3.29 25.00 16.15
CA GLU A 53 4.46 25.77 16.60
C GLU A 53 5.04 25.25 17.93
N ARG A 54 4.16 24.87 18.88
CA ARG A 54 4.60 24.28 20.15
C ARG A 54 5.28 22.93 19.97
N TYR A 55 4.83 22.08 19.03
CA TYR A 55 5.53 20.84 18.67
C TYR A 55 6.87 21.12 17.98
N VAL A 56 6.92 22.06 17.04
CA VAL A 56 8.15 22.46 16.36
C VAL A 56 9.21 22.93 17.35
N LYS A 57 8.79 23.69 18.38
CA LYS A 57 9.64 24.18 19.48
C LYS A 57 9.89 23.13 20.58
N ASN A 58 9.43 21.88 20.40
CA ASN A 58 9.52 20.80 21.41
C ASN A 58 8.87 21.11 22.78
N GLN A 59 7.97 22.08 22.85
CA GLN A 59 7.20 22.39 24.07
C GLN A 59 6.16 21.31 24.39
N ILE A 60 5.69 20.59 23.37
CA ILE A 60 4.84 19.40 23.49
C ILE A 60 5.61 18.22 22.92
N LYS A 61 5.86 17.20 23.74
CA LYS A 61 6.63 16.02 23.32
C LYS A 61 5.74 14.85 22.87
N LYS A 62 4.60 14.66 23.55
CA LYS A 62 3.69 13.52 23.30
C LYS A 62 2.36 14.02 22.72
N PRO A 63 2.02 13.69 21.49
CA PRO A 63 0.70 13.96 20.93
C PRO A 63 -0.34 12.98 21.49
N ARG A 64 -1.61 13.41 21.49
CA ARG A 64 -2.72 12.48 21.75
C ARG A 64 -2.75 11.38 20.68
N PRO A 65 -3.21 10.14 20.98
CA PRO A 65 -3.14 9.01 20.06
C PRO A 65 -3.72 9.30 18.68
N ALA A 66 -4.87 9.96 18.61
CA ALA A 66 -5.51 10.32 17.33
C ALA A 66 -4.67 11.30 16.47
N LEU A 67 -3.95 12.23 17.11
CA LEU A 67 -3.04 13.14 16.41
C LEU A 67 -1.74 12.42 16.05
N ALA A 68 -1.22 11.56 16.91
CA ALA A 68 -0.02 10.77 16.66
C ALA A 68 -0.18 9.93 15.40
N GLY A 69 -1.29 9.19 15.27
CA GLY A 69 -1.58 8.38 14.10
C GLY A 69 -1.75 9.19 12.81
N ARG A 70 -2.40 10.36 12.86
CA ARG A 70 -2.49 11.26 11.69
C ARG A 70 -1.12 11.79 11.27
N LEU A 71 -0.33 12.25 12.24
CA LEU A 71 1.00 12.79 12.03
C LEU A 71 1.93 11.76 11.39
N GLU A 72 1.94 10.54 11.92
CA GLU A 72 2.75 9.44 11.39
C GLU A 72 2.36 9.08 9.96
N ARG A 73 1.07 8.92 9.67
CA ARG A 73 0.59 8.63 8.30
C ARG A 73 1.00 9.72 7.31
N GLU A 74 0.85 11.00 7.68
CA GLU A 74 1.20 12.11 6.79
C GLU A 74 2.71 12.23 6.54
N VAL A 75 3.53 11.90 7.55
CA VAL A 75 4.98 11.83 7.38
C VAL A 75 5.35 10.66 6.48
N LYS A 76 4.86 9.45 6.74
CA LYS A 76 5.14 8.27 5.93
C LYS A 76 4.77 8.48 4.48
N ARG A 77 3.59 9.05 4.22
CA ARG A 77 3.12 9.33 2.86
C ARG A 77 4.03 10.28 2.07
N ARG A 78 4.68 11.23 2.74
CA ARG A 78 5.55 12.24 2.12
C ARG A 78 7.04 11.95 2.27
N TRP A 79 7.40 10.88 2.97
CA TRP A 79 8.80 10.60 3.23
C TRP A 79 9.51 10.12 1.97
N GLN A 80 10.66 10.73 1.68
CA GLN A 80 11.51 10.41 0.53
C GLN A 80 10.74 10.27 -0.79
N PRO A 81 10.07 11.31 -1.29
CA PRO A 81 9.15 11.20 -2.43
C PRO A 81 9.85 10.72 -3.71
N LEU A 82 11.10 11.11 -3.94
CA LEU A 82 11.88 10.67 -5.11
C LEU A 82 12.23 9.18 -5.04
N ILE A 83 12.58 8.68 -3.85
CA ILE A 83 12.86 7.25 -3.65
C ILE A 83 11.59 6.44 -3.84
N ARG A 84 10.46 6.90 -3.30
CA ARG A 84 9.15 6.29 -3.53
C ARG A 84 8.81 6.20 -5.02
N ALA A 85 8.90 7.33 -5.72
CA ALA A 85 8.61 7.40 -7.16
C ALA A 85 9.51 6.44 -7.94
N LYS A 86 10.82 6.43 -7.65
CA LYS A 86 11.77 5.53 -8.30
C LYS A 86 11.48 4.06 -8.03
N ALA A 87 11.15 3.70 -6.78
CA ALA A 87 10.82 2.31 -6.42
C ALA A 87 9.56 1.84 -7.16
N ARG A 88 8.49 2.64 -7.15
CA ARG A 88 7.24 2.35 -7.88
C ARG A 88 7.47 2.26 -9.39
N GLN A 89 8.20 3.21 -9.95
CA GLN A 89 8.55 3.20 -11.39
C GLN A 89 9.34 1.94 -11.76
N LYS A 90 10.33 1.56 -10.95
CA LYS A 90 11.09 0.33 -11.17
C LYS A 90 10.17 -0.90 -11.16
N ALA A 91 9.30 -1.01 -10.17
CA ALA A 91 8.34 -2.11 -10.09
C ALA A 91 7.38 -2.14 -11.28
N ALA A 92 6.88 -0.98 -11.71
CA ALA A 92 5.94 -0.86 -12.83
C ALA A 92 6.57 -1.03 -14.22
N SER A 93 7.91 -0.93 -14.34
CA SER A 93 8.57 -1.00 -15.65
C SER A 93 9.42 -2.25 -15.86
N THR A 94 10.13 -2.73 -14.85
CA THR A 94 11.12 -3.81 -14.99
C THR A 94 11.10 -4.85 -13.88
N GLY A 95 10.84 -4.45 -12.62
CA GLY A 95 10.98 -5.34 -11.47
C GLY A 95 9.76 -6.20 -11.19
N GLY A 96 8.56 -5.69 -11.47
CA GLY A 96 7.33 -6.30 -11.00
C GLY A 96 7.14 -6.12 -9.48
N ILE A 97 6.27 -6.94 -8.90
CA ILE A 97 6.00 -6.96 -7.47
C ILE A 97 5.80 -8.40 -6.99
N MET A 98 6.44 -8.76 -5.88
CA MET A 98 6.19 -10.03 -5.22
C MET A 98 4.97 -9.90 -4.32
N ILE A 99 4.03 -10.84 -4.42
CA ILE A 99 2.94 -11.00 -3.47
C ILE A 99 3.17 -12.28 -2.67
N ASP A 100 3.19 -12.18 -1.34
CA ASP A 100 3.12 -13.29 -0.41
C ASP A 100 1.78 -13.22 0.32
N THR A 101 0.97 -14.26 0.20
CA THR A 101 -0.36 -14.25 0.78
C THR A 101 -0.75 -15.62 1.31
N ARG A 102 -1.38 -15.63 2.49
CA ARG A 102 -2.14 -16.74 3.00
C ARG A 102 -3.61 -16.33 3.05
N ALA A 103 -4.37 -16.84 2.12
CA ALA A 103 -5.74 -16.44 1.92
C ALA A 103 -6.61 -17.61 1.45
N ARG A 104 -7.90 -17.48 1.70
CA ARG A 104 -8.90 -18.35 1.10
C ARG A 104 -9.19 -17.81 -0.31
N LEU A 105 -8.85 -18.61 -1.31
CA LEU A 105 -8.98 -18.27 -2.73
C LEU A 105 -9.87 -19.30 -3.40
N GLY A 106 -10.90 -18.82 -4.07
CA GLY A 106 -11.77 -19.59 -4.94
C GLY A 106 -11.72 -19.09 -6.38
N TYR A 107 -12.18 -19.92 -7.30
CA TYR A 107 -12.34 -19.55 -8.70
C TYR A 107 -13.63 -20.09 -9.32
N THR A 108 -14.09 -19.46 -10.39
CA THR A 108 -15.21 -19.90 -11.22
C THR A 108 -14.72 -20.21 -12.63
N ALA A 109 -15.29 -21.25 -13.25
CA ALA A 109 -15.06 -21.59 -14.63
C ALA A 109 -16.39 -21.79 -15.37
N PRO A 110 -16.47 -21.53 -16.71
CA PRO A 110 -17.72 -21.50 -17.47
C PRO A 110 -18.56 -22.78 -17.45
N ILE A 111 -17.98 -23.93 -17.14
CA ILE A 111 -18.66 -25.25 -17.15
C ILE A 111 -19.11 -25.66 -15.74
N GLY A 112 -19.50 -24.70 -14.90
CA GLY A 112 -20.15 -24.99 -13.62
C GLY A 112 -19.29 -25.67 -12.55
N SER A 113 -17.96 -25.82 -12.78
CA SER A 113 -17.04 -26.25 -11.75
C SER A 113 -16.59 -25.03 -10.95
N THR A 114 -17.16 -24.88 -9.77
CA THR A 114 -16.60 -23.96 -8.78
C THR A 114 -15.57 -24.70 -7.95
N ASP A 115 -14.32 -24.21 -7.88
CA ASP A 115 -13.42 -24.68 -6.85
C ASP A 115 -13.95 -24.16 -5.50
N GLN A 116 -14.13 -25.09 -4.56
CA GLN A 116 -14.42 -24.66 -3.21
C GLN A 116 -13.28 -23.79 -2.71
N ASP A 117 -13.62 -22.65 -2.13
CA ASP A 117 -12.65 -21.72 -1.54
C ASP A 117 -11.70 -22.48 -0.60
N ARG A 118 -10.43 -22.52 -0.95
CA ARG A 118 -9.40 -23.19 -0.16
C ARG A 118 -8.38 -22.20 0.37
N ILE A 119 -7.87 -22.45 1.57
CA ILE A 119 -6.74 -21.72 2.10
C ILE A 119 -5.51 -22.09 1.28
N ARG A 120 -4.87 -21.07 0.68
CA ARG A 120 -3.64 -21.22 -0.08
C ARG A 120 -2.58 -20.28 0.52
N HIS A 121 -1.36 -20.78 0.59
CA HIS A 121 -0.18 -19.95 0.85
C HIS A 121 0.58 -19.82 -0.45
N LEU A 122 0.64 -18.62 -1.00
CA LEU A 122 1.19 -18.32 -2.31
C LEU A 122 2.25 -17.22 -2.20
N THR A 123 3.40 -17.48 -2.79
CA THR A 123 4.42 -16.46 -3.04
C THR A 123 4.62 -16.37 -4.54
N VAL A 124 4.15 -15.29 -5.16
CA VAL A 124 4.07 -15.14 -6.62
C VAL A 124 4.73 -13.83 -7.04
N ALA A 125 5.64 -13.92 -8.02
CA ALA A 125 6.18 -12.74 -8.68
C ALA A 125 5.20 -12.26 -9.77
N LEU A 126 4.62 -11.11 -9.57
CA LEU A 126 3.73 -10.48 -10.53
C LEU A 126 4.53 -9.57 -11.46
N PRO A 127 4.36 -9.72 -12.79
CA PRO A 127 5.00 -8.87 -13.78
C PRO A 127 4.77 -7.37 -13.59
N PRO A 128 5.60 -6.50 -14.21
CA PRO A 128 5.50 -5.05 -14.07
C PRO A 128 4.12 -4.47 -14.40
N VAL A 129 3.39 -5.04 -15.33
CA VAL A 129 2.05 -4.59 -15.71
C VAL A 129 1.07 -4.64 -14.53
N HIS A 130 1.15 -5.66 -13.70
CA HIS A 130 0.28 -5.79 -12.51
C HIS A 130 0.71 -4.83 -11.40
N ALA A 131 2.02 -4.63 -11.22
CA ALA A 131 2.52 -3.60 -10.30
C ALA A 131 2.03 -2.20 -10.71
N ALA A 132 2.09 -1.86 -12.00
CA ALA A 132 1.56 -0.60 -12.53
C ALA A 132 0.05 -0.46 -12.21
N ARG A 133 -0.77 -1.45 -12.52
CA ARG A 133 -2.23 -1.43 -12.26
C ARG A 133 -2.56 -1.22 -10.79
N LEU A 134 -1.84 -1.88 -9.87
CA LEU A 134 -2.03 -1.72 -8.43
C LEU A 134 -1.66 -0.31 -7.96
N PHE A 135 -0.52 0.22 -8.40
CA PHE A 135 -0.09 1.57 -8.02
C PHE A 135 -0.97 2.66 -8.62
N ASP A 136 -1.38 2.53 -9.88
CA ASP A 136 -2.27 3.48 -10.55
C ASP A 136 -3.64 3.53 -9.86
N ALA A 137 -4.21 2.37 -9.52
CA ALA A 137 -5.46 2.31 -8.78
C ALA A 137 -5.32 2.95 -7.39
N GLN A 138 -4.21 2.70 -6.68
CA GLN A 138 -3.93 3.32 -5.39
C GLN A 138 -3.82 4.85 -5.50
N ASP A 139 -3.18 5.37 -6.54
CA ASP A 139 -3.03 6.81 -6.78
C ASP A 139 -4.36 7.49 -7.16
N GLN A 140 -5.24 6.76 -7.83
CA GLN A 140 -6.61 7.19 -8.12
C GLN A 140 -7.53 7.11 -6.89
N GLY A 141 -7.02 6.65 -5.75
CA GLY A 141 -7.79 6.55 -4.50
C GLY A 141 -8.72 5.36 -4.43
N ALA A 142 -8.44 4.29 -5.17
CA ALA A 142 -9.22 3.07 -5.12
C ALA A 142 -9.30 2.52 -3.69
N GLY A 143 -10.47 2.06 -3.31
CA GLY A 143 -10.71 1.38 -2.04
C GLY A 143 -10.09 -0.03 -2.03
N ASP A 144 -10.03 -0.63 -0.84
CA ASP A 144 -9.38 -1.93 -0.63
C ASP A 144 -10.01 -3.06 -1.47
N ALA A 145 -11.34 -3.05 -1.63
CA ALA A 145 -12.06 -4.01 -2.45
C ALA A 145 -11.56 -3.98 -3.92
N ARG A 146 -11.38 -2.79 -4.50
CA ARG A 146 -10.87 -2.67 -5.87
C ARG A 146 -9.42 -3.12 -6.00
N LEU A 147 -8.59 -2.82 -5.01
CA LEU A 147 -7.21 -3.31 -4.99
C LEU A 147 -7.15 -4.84 -4.84
N GLN A 148 -8.06 -5.45 -4.06
CA GLN A 148 -8.19 -6.91 -3.96
C GLN A 148 -8.58 -7.54 -5.31
N GLU A 149 -9.53 -6.95 -6.03
CA GLU A 149 -9.92 -7.41 -7.36
C GLU A 149 -8.72 -7.41 -8.32
N ILE A 150 -7.94 -6.32 -8.35
CA ILE A 150 -6.74 -6.22 -9.20
C ILE A 150 -5.69 -7.26 -8.81
N ALA A 151 -5.47 -7.48 -7.52
CA ALA A 151 -4.53 -8.49 -7.05
C ALA A 151 -5.01 -9.92 -7.37
N ALA A 152 -6.31 -10.19 -7.23
CA ALA A 152 -6.90 -11.48 -7.58
C ALA A 152 -6.82 -11.76 -9.09
N GLU A 153 -7.06 -10.74 -9.93
CA GLU A 153 -6.91 -10.84 -11.37
C GLU A 153 -5.45 -11.10 -11.78
N ALA A 154 -4.49 -10.44 -11.12
CA ALA A 154 -3.07 -10.71 -11.34
C ALA A 154 -2.69 -12.16 -10.96
N LEU A 155 -3.18 -12.66 -9.81
CA LEU A 155 -2.99 -14.05 -9.41
C LEU A 155 -3.68 -15.02 -10.38
N LYS A 156 -4.86 -14.68 -10.91
CA LYS A 156 -5.53 -15.46 -11.95
C LYS A 156 -4.61 -15.65 -13.15
N GLU A 157 -4.10 -14.56 -13.71
CA GLU A 157 -3.29 -14.59 -14.92
C GLU A 157 -1.94 -15.31 -14.71
N VAL A 158 -1.25 -15.04 -13.59
CA VAL A 158 0.12 -15.51 -13.37
C VAL A 158 0.15 -16.91 -12.75
N TYR A 159 -0.63 -17.13 -11.70
CA TYR A 159 -0.59 -18.38 -10.94
C TYR A 159 -1.57 -19.43 -11.45
N PHE A 160 -2.85 -19.09 -11.59
CA PHE A 160 -3.87 -20.07 -11.98
C PHE A 160 -3.83 -20.41 -13.46
N GLN A 161 -3.67 -19.42 -14.31
CA GLN A 161 -3.59 -19.61 -15.76
C GLN A 161 -2.17 -19.88 -16.26
N ASP A 162 -1.15 -19.73 -15.42
CA ASP A 162 0.27 -19.93 -15.81
C ASP A 162 0.64 -19.16 -17.09
N GLY A 163 0.28 -17.88 -17.14
CA GLY A 163 0.48 -17.05 -18.34
C GLY A 163 -0.32 -17.53 -19.57
N GLY A 164 -1.46 -18.15 -19.36
CA GLY A 164 -2.33 -18.67 -20.43
C GLY A 164 -2.06 -20.12 -20.84
N ARG A 165 -1.15 -20.81 -20.17
CA ARG A 165 -0.82 -22.22 -20.46
C ARG A 165 -1.80 -23.21 -19.81
N ARG A 166 -2.52 -22.80 -18.80
CA ARG A 166 -3.48 -23.60 -18.05
C ARG A 166 -4.79 -22.86 -17.88
N ALA A 167 -5.87 -23.60 -17.62
CA ALA A 167 -7.17 -23.06 -17.22
C ALA A 167 -7.62 -21.84 -18.02
N GLY A 168 -7.48 -21.87 -19.35
CA GLY A 168 -7.86 -20.75 -20.24
C GLY A 168 -9.35 -20.35 -20.13
N SER A 169 -10.19 -21.22 -19.55
CA SER A 169 -11.61 -20.99 -19.30
C SER A 169 -11.92 -20.46 -17.90
N LEU A 170 -10.90 -20.03 -17.12
CA LEU A 170 -11.10 -19.51 -15.78
C LEU A 170 -11.69 -18.09 -15.83
N ASP A 171 -12.92 -17.91 -15.33
CA ASP A 171 -13.62 -16.62 -15.39
C ASP A 171 -13.17 -15.66 -14.33
N GLU A 172 -13.10 -16.11 -13.08
CA GLU A 172 -12.85 -15.26 -11.92
C GLU A 172 -12.01 -15.98 -10.87
N VAL A 173 -11.09 -15.23 -10.25
CA VAL A 173 -10.44 -15.58 -8.98
C VAL A 173 -10.79 -14.51 -7.97
N ARG A 174 -11.12 -14.93 -6.74
CA ARG A 174 -11.49 -14.00 -5.67
C ARG A 174 -10.87 -14.40 -4.35
N PHE A 175 -10.58 -13.38 -3.54
CA PHE A 175 -10.28 -13.55 -2.13
C PHE A 175 -11.59 -13.60 -1.33
N SER A 176 -11.79 -14.65 -0.54
CA SER A 176 -12.92 -14.73 0.39
C SER A 176 -12.50 -14.35 1.81
N ASP A 177 -11.27 -14.67 2.19
CA ASP A 177 -10.66 -14.32 3.47
C ASP A 177 -9.15 -14.19 3.31
N ILE A 178 -8.55 -13.15 3.87
CA ILE A 178 -7.11 -12.88 3.82
C ILE A 178 -6.54 -12.91 5.23
N GLU A 179 -5.85 -13.99 5.57
CA GLU A 179 -5.17 -14.13 6.86
C GLU A 179 -3.84 -13.37 6.89
N HIS A 180 -3.13 -13.37 5.77
CA HIS A 180 -1.83 -12.72 5.61
C HIS A 180 -1.67 -12.18 4.19
N LEU A 181 -1.08 -11.00 4.07
CA LEU A 181 -0.71 -10.42 2.78
C LEU A 181 0.45 -9.46 2.94
N GLU A 182 1.52 -9.73 2.20
CA GLU A 182 2.68 -8.84 2.07
C GLU A 182 3.02 -8.62 0.60
N PHE A 183 3.62 -7.46 0.33
CA PHE A 183 4.24 -7.15 -0.96
C PHE A 183 5.72 -6.85 -0.80
N ASP A 184 6.51 -7.16 -1.84
CA ASP A 184 7.90 -6.77 -1.98
C ASP A 184 8.21 -6.28 -3.40
N LEU A 185 9.21 -5.34 -3.59
CA LEU A 185 9.53 -4.66 -4.84
C LEU A 185 10.92 -5.01 -5.32
#